data_dec4e59e8506cfdd32d030b0b8cc4c55
#
_entry.id   dec4e59e8506cfdd32d030b0b8cc4c55
#
_cell.length_a   1.000
_cell.length_b   1.000
_cell.length_c   1.000
_cell.angle_alpha   90.00
_cell.angle_beta   90.00
_cell.angle_gamma   90.00
#
_symmetry.space_group_name_H-M   'P 1'
#
loop_
_entity.id
_entity.type
_entity.pdbx_description
1 polymer ?
#
loop_
_entity_poly.entity_id
_entity_poly.type
_entity_poly.pdbx_seq_one_letter_code
_entity_poly.pdbx_strand_id
1 'polypeptide(L)'
;MITKLKYGNTNTFFIRGSLGNLLIDTDYAGTLPAFYRAIKENNIKISDIDYVLATHYHPDHVGLVSQLIKQGVKLLLLDTQALHIHFSDEIFSRDKRLNYEPITTEKATIISSKESRAFLKTMGISGEIVLTPSHSDDSVSLILDEGECFVGDLEPMEYLEGYEQNAALKNDWELVLLFSPKVINYAHANKKILR
;
A
#
# COMPACT_ATOMS: atom_id res chain seq x y z
N MET A 1 4.24 10.42 -11.83
CA MET A 1 5.43 10.73 -10.96
C MET A 1 5.25 10.04 -9.62
N ILE A 2 6.28 9.36 -9.12
CA ILE A 2 6.26 8.62 -7.83
C ILE A 2 7.16 9.34 -6.84
N THR A 3 6.67 9.59 -5.63
CA THR A 3 7.42 10.18 -4.53
C THR A 3 7.43 9.21 -3.34
N LYS A 4 8.61 8.78 -2.92
CA LYS A 4 8.77 8.00 -1.68
C LYS A 4 8.80 8.95 -0.49
N LEU A 5 7.91 8.76 0.46
CA LEU A 5 7.86 9.48 1.73
C LEU A 5 8.53 8.63 2.81
N LYS A 6 9.53 9.18 3.46
CA LYS A 6 10.25 8.52 4.56
C LYS A 6 10.02 9.28 5.85
N TYR A 7 9.23 8.72 6.76
CA TYR A 7 8.89 9.37 8.04
C TYR A 7 8.79 8.41 9.22
N GLY A 8 8.92 7.12 8.97
CA GLY A 8 8.90 6.05 9.95
C GLY A 8 9.66 4.83 9.42
N ASN A 9 9.18 3.65 9.74
CA ASN A 9 9.80 2.39 9.33
C ASN A 9 9.30 1.92 7.96
N THR A 10 8.04 2.19 7.64
CA THR A 10 7.42 1.80 6.37
C THR A 10 7.68 2.85 5.29
N ASN A 11 8.03 2.40 4.11
CA ASN A 11 8.12 3.25 2.93
C ASN A 11 6.71 3.52 2.41
N THR A 12 6.25 4.74 2.55
CA THR A 12 5.01 5.22 1.96
C THR A 12 5.29 5.78 0.57
N PHE A 13 4.40 5.52 -0.40
CA PHE A 13 4.58 6.03 -1.76
C PHE A 13 3.39 6.87 -2.18
N PHE A 14 3.67 8.07 -2.67
CA PHE A 14 2.68 8.93 -3.29
C PHE A 14 2.82 8.86 -4.81
N ILE A 15 1.78 8.39 -5.49
CA ILE A 15 1.72 8.25 -6.95
C ILE A 15 0.81 9.34 -7.49
N ARG A 16 1.39 10.21 -8.32
CA ARG A 16 0.65 11.24 -9.03
C ARG A 16 0.16 10.73 -10.37
N GLY A 17 -1.14 10.55 -10.51
CA GLY A 17 -1.80 10.32 -11.79
C GLY A 17 -2.13 11.63 -12.50
N SER A 18 -2.68 11.56 -13.69
CA SER A 18 -3.09 12.75 -14.45
C SER A 18 -4.46 13.30 -14.04
N LEU A 19 -5.29 12.49 -13.36
CA LEU A 19 -6.66 12.84 -12.97
C LEU A 19 -6.93 12.61 -11.47
N GLY A 20 -6.01 11.98 -10.74
CA GLY A 20 -6.11 11.73 -9.32
C GLY A 20 -4.84 11.08 -8.78
N ASN A 21 -4.65 11.12 -7.47
CA ASN A 21 -3.42 10.71 -6.82
C ASN A 21 -3.70 9.61 -5.78
N LEU A 22 -2.77 8.67 -5.67
CA LEU A 22 -2.85 7.51 -4.80
C LEU A 22 -1.70 7.53 -3.78
N LEU A 23 -2.01 7.32 -2.52
CA LEU A 23 -1.05 7.01 -1.47
C LEU A 23 -1.04 5.50 -1.22
N ILE A 24 0.14 4.90 -1.20
CA ILE A 24 0.32 3.47 -0.87
C ILE A 24 0.95 3.38 0.51
N ASP A 25 0.31 2.63 1.37
CA ASP A 25 0.66 2.41 2.77
C ASP A 25 0.80 3.70 3.58
N THR A 26 0.80 3.52 4.87
CA THR A 26 1.16 4.54 5.85
C THR A 26 2.24 3.95 6.76
N ASP A 27 2.39 4.50 7.95
CA ASP A 27 3.24 3.91 8.99
C ASP A 27 2.37 3.55 10.19
N TYR A 28 2.99 3.22 11.29
CA TYR A 28 2.35 2.91 12.57
C TYR A 28 1.51 4.08 13.10
N ALA A 29 0.47 3.79 13.88
CA ALA A 29 -0.33 4.83 14.52
C ALA A 29 0.55 5.76 15.39
N GLY A 30 0.17 7.06 15.46
CA GLY A 30 0.94 8.08 16.17
C GLY A 30 2.02 8.79 15.33
N THR A 31 2.28 8.34 14.11
CA THR A 31 3.30 8.97 13.22
C THR A 31 2.77 10.15 12.39
N LEU A 32 1.50 10.54 12.55
CA LEU A 32 0.87 11.62 11.77
C LEU A 32 1.67 12.92 11.71
N PRO A 33 2.29 13.43 12.83
CA PRO A 33 3.11 14.63 12.75
C PRO A 33 4.36 14.48 11.87
N ALA A 34 4.92 13.27 11.83
CA ALA A 34 6.07 12.96 10.95
C ALA A 34 5.62 12.86 9.49
N PHE A 35 4.47 12.26 9.24
CA PHE A 35 3.84 12.23 7.91
C PHE A 35 3.59 13.64 7.37
N TYR A 36 3.04 14.56 8.17
CA TYR A 36 2.84 15.95 7.74
C TYR A 36 4.13 16.66 7.35
N ARG A 37 5.23 16.41 8.09
CA ARG A 37 6.54 16.96 7.71
C ARG A 37 7.00 16.39 6.37
N ALA A 38 6.90 15.07 6.19
CA ALA A 38 7.34 14.41 4.96
C ALA A 38 6.57 14.88 3.71
N ILE A 39 5.25 15.01 3.78
CA ILE A 39 4.47 15.52 2.65
C ILE A 39 4.80 16.98 2.36
N LYS A 40 4.97 17.84 3.39
CA LYS A 40 5.34 19.24 3.24
C LYS A 40 6.70 19.41 2.57
N GLU A 41 7.70 18.61 2.98
CA GLU A 41 9.05 18.61 2.38
C GLU A 41 9.04 18.22 0.90
N ASN A 42 8.04 17.44 0.48
CA ASN A 42 7.83 17.03 -0.90
C ASN A 42 6.82 17.90 -1.65
N ASN A 43 6.40 19.05 -1.10
CA ASN A 43 5.39 19.94 -1.67
C ASN A 43 4.06 19.23 -1.97
N ILE A 44 3.65 18.30 -1.11
CA ILE A 44 2.39 17.59 -1.16
C ILE A 44 1.49 18.10 -0.03
N LYS A 45 0.21 18.29 -0.31
CA LYS A 45 -0.83 18.61 0.68
C LYS A 45 -1.73 17.41 0.89
N ILE A 46 -2.41 17.33 2.04
CA ILE A 46 -3.43 16.29 2.27
C ILE A 46 -4.50 16.32 1.19
N SER A 47 -4.92 17.52 0.77
CA SER A 47 -5.90 17.71 -0.31
C SER A 47 -5.45 17.21 -1.68
N ASP A 48 -4.17 16.92 -1.86
CA ASP A 48 -3.65 16.33 -3.08
C ASP A 48 -3.78 14.80 -3.08
N ILE A 49 -4.14 14.17 -1.95
CA ILE A 49 -4.28 12.72 -1.83
C ILE A 49 -5.75 12.37 -2.02
N ASP A 50 -6.10 11.77 -3.15
CA ASP A 50 -7.49 11.38 -3.42
C ASP A 50 -7.82 10.05 -2.77
N TYR A 51 -6.89 9.09 -2.84
CA TYR A 51 -7.07 7.75 -2.29
C TYR A 51 -5.85 7.29 -1.50
N VAL A 52 -6.11 6.45 -0.49
CA VAL A 52 -5.09 5.64 0.19
C VAL A 52 -5.42 4.17 -0.03
N LEU A 53 -4.41 3.39 -0.44
CA LEU A 53 -4.42 1.93 -0.57
C LEU A 53 -3.43 1.37 0.45
N ALA A 54 -3.85 0.47 1.31
CA ALA A 54 -2.94 -0.36 2.09
C ALA A 54 -2.61 -1.63 1.30
N THR A 55 -1.31 -1.98 1.23
CA THR A 55 -0.91 -3.25 0.63
C THR A 55 -1.42 -4.43 1.44
N HIS A 56 -1.54 -4.26 2.75
CA HIS A 56 -2.19 -5.19 3.68
C HIS A 56 -2.48 -4.48 5.02
N TYR A 57 -3.21 -5.14 5.93
CA TYR A 57 -3.74 -4.47 7.12
C TYR A 57 -2.93 -4.74 8.41
N HIS A 58 -1.61 -4.97 8.31
CA HIS A 58 -0.72 -4.96 9.47
C HIS A 58 -0.53 -3.53 10.02
N PRO A 59 -0.19 -3.41 11.33
CA PRO A 59 -0.22 -2.11 12.02
C PRO A 59 0.64 -1.02 11.40
N ASP A 60 1.78 -1.38 10.87
CA ASP A 60 2.74 -0.44 10.29
C ASP A 60 2.44 -0.07 8.82
N HIS A 61 1.31 -0.55 8.27
CA HIS A 61 0.81 -0.16 6.96
C HIS A 61 -0.46 0.67 7.02
N VAL A 62 -1.21 0.61 8.14
CA VAL A 62 -2.54 1.19 8.22
C VAL A 62 -2.71 2.23 9.35
N GLY A 63 -1.68 2.50 10.12
CA GLY A 63 -1.79 3.30 11.34
C GLY A 63 -2.33 4.72 11.17
N LEU A 64 -2.24 5.30 9.97
CA LEU A 64 -2.79 6.63 9.68
C LEU A 64 -4.04 6.61 8.79
N VAL A 65 -4.49 5.45 8.30
CA VAL A 65 -5.60 5.36 7.32
C VAL A 65 -6.86 6.02 7.85
N SER A 66 -7.29 5.72 9.09
CA SER A 66 -8.50 6.34 9.66
C SER A 66 -8.39 7.85 9.80
N GLN A 67 -7.20 8.37 10.16
CA GLN A 67 -6.93 9.79 10.28
C GLN A 67 -6.94 10.51 8.93
N LEU A 68 -6.48 9.84 7.85
CA LEU A 68 -6.53 10.36 6.48
C LEU A 68 -7.98 10.39 5.96
N ILE A 69 -8.78 9.35 6.23
CA ILE A 69 -10.20 9.30 5.87
C ILE A 69 -10.96 10.50 6.49
N LYS A 70 -10.70 10.81 7.76
CA LYS A 70 -11.29 11.99 8.44
C LYS A 70 -10.93 13.32 7.80
N GLN A 71 -9.80 13.37 7.10
CA GLN A 71 -9.33 14.56 6.38
C GLN A 71 -9.78 14.58 4.91
N GLY A 72 -10.63 13.65 4.51
CA GLY A 72 -11.26 13.62 3.19
C GLY A 72 -10.57 12.72 2.16
N VAL A 73 -9.49 12.02 2.53
CA VAL A 73 -8.88 10.99 1.69
C VAL A 73 -9.83 9.78 1.63
N LYS A 74 -10.06 9.23 0.44
CA LYS A 74 -10.91 8.05 0.27
C LYS A 74 -10.08 6.77 0.46
N LEU A 75 -10.66 5.76 1.09
CA LEU A 75 -10.06 4.44 1.15
C LEU A 75 -10.34 3.70 -0.17
N LEU A 76 -9.28 3.23 -0.83
CA LEU A 76 -9.36 2.22 -1.87
C LEU A 76 -9.14 0.85 -1.22
N LEU A 77 -10.08 -0.05 -1.36
CA LEU A 77 -10.10 -1.34 -0.70
C LEU A 77 -10.39 -2.43 -1.73
N LEU A 78 -9.61 -3.49 -1.75
CA LEU A 78 -9.99 -4.67 -2.50
C LEU A 78 -11.00 -5.49 -1.69
N ASP A 79 -11.94 -6.14 -2.38
CA ASP A 79 -12.96 -6.98 -1.77
C ASP A 79 -12.37 -8.08 -0.87
N THR A 80 -11.23 -8.66 -1.26
CA THR A 80 -10.47 -9.64 -0.47
C THR A 80 -9.90 -9.08 0.82
N GLN A 81 -9.64 -7.77 0.90
CA GLN A 81 -9.11 -7.10 2.10
C GLN A 81 -10.19 -6.75 3.13
N ALA A 82 -11.47 -6.79 2.72
CA ALA A 82 -12.57 -6.26 3.54
C ALA A 82 -12.72 -6.95 4.92
N LEU A 83 -12.34 -8.20 5.03
CA LEU A 83 -12.37 -8.95 6.30
C LEU A 83 -11.19 -8.63 7.23
N HIS A 84 -10.16 -7.96 6.73
CA HIS A 84 -8.89 -7.73 7.43
C HIS A 84 -8.73 -6.30 7.96
N ILE A 85 -9.61 -5.37 7.59
CA ILE A 85 -9.49 -3.94 7.93
C ILE A 85 -9.39 -3.64 9.44
N HIS A 86 -9.86 -4.56 10.27
CA HIS A 86 -9.84 -4.47 11.73
C HIS A 86 -8.71 -5.28 12.38
N PHE A 87 -7.83 -5.89 11.58
CA PHE A 87 -6.73 -6.73 12.09
C PHE A 87 -5.86 -5.99 13.13
N SER A 88 -5.60 -4.72 12.89
CA SER A 88 -4.71 -3.90 13.73
C SER A 88 -5.41 -3.23 14.92
N ASP A 89 -6.73 -3.27 15.01
CA ASP A 89 -7.50 -2.53 16.02
C ASP A 89 -7.13 -2.94 17.45
N GLU A 90 -7.04 -4.25 17.73
CA GLU A 90 -6.67 -4.73 19.06
C GLU A 90 -5.24 -4.32 19.44
N ILE A 91 -4.31 -4.36 18.49
CA ILE A 91 -2.91 -3.99 18.71
C ILE A 91 -2.82 -2.51 19.10
N PHE A 92 -3.47 -1.63 18.35
CA PHE A 92 -3.45 -0.19 18.63
C PHE A 92 -4.23 0.19 19.90
N SER A 93 -5.30 -0.52 20.24
CA SER A 93 -6.11 -0.26 21.43
C SER A 93 -5.35 -0.43 22.74
N ARG A 94 -4.25 -1.18 22.72
CA ARG A 94 -3.39 -1.43 23.90
C ARG A 94 -2.60 -0.20 24.32
N ASP A 95 -2.36 0.77 23.43
CA ASP A 95 -1.68 2.02 23.75
C ASP A 95 -2.56 3.24 23.43
N LYS A 96 -3.24 3.75 24.45
CA LYS A 96 -4.12 4.91 24.34
C LYS A 96 -3.43 6.20 23.85
N ARG A 97 -2.10 6.28 23.94
CA ARG A 97 -1.32 7.44 23.48
C ARG A 97 -1.31 7.56 21.96
N LEU A 98 -1.58 6.47 21.25
CA LEU A 98 -1.63 6.44 19.78
C LEU A 98 -2.85 7.21 19.24
N ASN A 99 -3.89 7.43 20.07
CA ASN A 99 -5.16 8.02 19.63
C ASN A 99 -5.70 7.36 18.35
N TYR A 100 -5.53 6.05 18.25
CA TYR A 100 -6.02 5.29 17.12
C TYR A 100 -7.53 5.18 17.15
N GLU A 101 -8.14 5.24 15.99
CA GLU A 101 -9.55 4.95 15.78
C GLU A 101 -9.68 3.92 14.66
N PRO A 102 -10.62 2.97 14.79
CA PRO A 102 -10.85 1.96 13.76
C PRO A 102 -11.13 2.57 12.38
N ILE A 103 -10.68 1.86 11.35
CA ILE A 103 -10.94 2.24 9.97
C ILE A 103 -12.43 2.02 9.66
N THR A 104 -13.06 2.97 8.97
CA THR A 104 -14.45 2.87 8.52
C THR A 104 -14.52 2.72 7.00
N THR A 105 -15.47 1.91 6.53
CA THR A 105 -15.66 1.65 5.09
C THR A 105 -16.85 2.36 4.48
N GLU A 106 -17.57 3.21 5.23
CA GLU A 106 -18.79 3.88 4.77
C GLU A 106 -18.61 4.66 3.45
N LYS A 107 -17.41 5.20 3.23
CA LYS A 107 -17.05 5.96 2.02
C LYS A 107 -15.92 5.31 1.24
N ALA A 108 -15.63 4.05 1.52
CA ALA A 108 -14.59 3.32 0.79
C ALA A 108 -15.04 3.03 -0.64
N THR A 109 -14.11 3.06 -1.56
CA THR A 109 -14.29 2.49 -2.89
C THR A 109 -13.81 1.05 -2.84
N ILE A 110 -14.74 0.12 -2.91
CA ILE A 110 -14.43 -1.32 -2.87
C ILE A 110 -14.48 -1.86 -4.30
N ILE A 111 -13.41 -2.50 -4.71
CA ILE A 111 -13.26 -3.08 -6.05
C ILE A 111 -12.67 -4.50 -5.95
N SER A 112 -12.88 -5.31 -6.96
CA SER A 112 -12.12 -6.55 -7.14
C SER A 112 -10.76 -6.27 -7.80
N SER A 113 -9.83 -7.21 -7.68
CA SER A 113 -8.54 -7.14 -8.41
C SER A 113 -8.76 -6.97 -9.91
N LYS A 114 -9.75 -7.65 -10.50
CA LYS A 114 -10.09 -7.55 -11.94
C LYS A 114 -10.55 -6.17 -12.38
N GLU A 115 -11.14 -5.40 -11.47
CA GLU A 115 -11.62 -4.02 -11.73
C GLU A 115 -10.53 -2.99 -11.51
N SER A 116 -9.42 -3.36 -10.86
CA SER A 116 -8.38 -2.43 -10.42
C SER A 116 -7.78 -1.62 -11.57
N ARG A 117 -7.51 -2.25 -12.71
CA ARG A 117 -6.99 -1.58 -13.90
C ARG A 117 -7.95 -0.51 -14.42
N ALA A 118 -9.23 -0.82 -14.51
CA ALA A 118 -10.25 0.13 -14.94
C ALA A 118 -10.39 1.30 -13.96
N PHE A 119 -10.35 1.00 -12.67
CA PHE A 119 -10.40 2.02 -11.62
C PHE A 119 -9.17 2.93 -11.65
N LEU A 120 -7.96 2.39 -11.66
CA LEU A 120 -6.71 3.17 -11.72
C LEU A 120 -6.67 4.09 -12.96
N LYS A 121 -7.21 3.62 -14.08
CA LYS A 121 -7.33 4.44 -15.28
C LYS A 121 -8.20 5.69 -15.06
N THR A 122 -9.22 5.64 -14.20
CA THR A 122 -10.04 6.84 -13.86
C THR A 122 -9.22 7.91 -13.13
N MET A 123 -8.13 7.52 -12.48
CA MET A 123 -7.16 8.42 -11.84
C MET A 123 -6.02 8.84 -12.79
N GLY A 124 -6.00 8.32 -14.01
CA GLY A 124 -4.91 8.52 -14.95
C GLY A 124 -3.63 7.80 -14.52
N ILE A 125 -3.78 6.66 -13.85
CA ILE A 125 -2.72 5.74 -13.47
C ILE A 125 -2.86 4.47 -14.32
N SER A 126 -1.82 4.11 -15.05
CA SER A 126 -1.78 2.89 -15.86
C SER A 126 -1.13 1.77 -15.05
N GLY A 127 -1.90 0.78 -14.66
CA GLY A 127 -1.43 -0.31 -13.81
C GLY A 127 -2.55 -1.22 -13.35
N GLU A 128 -2.20 -2.17 -12.49
CA GLU A 128 -3.13 -3.17 -11.95
C GLU A 128 -2.75 -3.53 -10.52
N ILE A 129 -3.75 -3.86 -9.68
CA ILE A 129 -3.54 -4.37 -8.33
C ILE A 129 -3.81 -5.87 -8.37
N VAL A 130 -2.82 -6.67 -7.99
CA VAL A 130 -2.88 -8.13 -7.97
C VAL A 130 -2.77 -8.65 -6.55
N LEU A 131 -3.34 -9.84 -6.30
CA LEU A 131 -3.25 -10.51 -5.00
C LEU A 131 -1.89 -11.18 -4.88
N THR A 132 -1.20 -10.93 -3.77
CA THR A 132 0.11 -11.54 -3.43
C THR A 132 0.08 -12.02 -1.98
N PRO A 133 -0.71 -13.08 -1.67
CA PRO A 133 -1.10 -13.43 -0.31
C PRO A 133 -0.05 -14.23 0.48
N SER A 134 1.18 -14.38 -0.01
CA SER A 134 2.19 -15.20 0.69
C SER A 134 2.65 -14.60 2.03
N HIS A 135 2.55 -13.27 2.22
CA HIS A 135 2.84 -12.62 3.49
C HIS A 135 1.62 -12.61 4.43
N SER A 136 0.46 -12.22 3.92
CA SER A 136 -0.84 -12.30 4.60
C SER A 136 -1.96 -12.42 3.58
N ASP A 137 -3.09 -13.03 3.97
CA ASP A 137 -4.21 -13.36 3.07
C ASP A 137 -4.81 -12.13 2.35
N ASP A 138 -4.62 -10.94 2.91
CA ASP A 138 -5.08 -9.65 2.38
C ASP A 138 -4.01 -8.89 1.58
N SER A 139 -2.82 -9.47 1.42
CA SER A 139 -1.71 -8.79 0.74
C SER A 139 -1.95 -8.61 -0.74
N VAL A 140 -1.64 -7.39 -1.21
CA VAL A 140 -1.72 -7.01 -2.62
C VAL A 140 -0.46 -6.29 -3.08
N SER A 141 -0.18 -6.39 -4.37
CA SER A 141 0.86 -5.61 -5.05
C SER A 141 0.25 -4.70 -6.11
N LEU A 142 0.69 -3.45 -6.18
CA LEU A 142 0.37 -2.55 -7.27
C LEU A 142 1.49 -2.58 -8.31
N ILE A 143 1.16 -2.85 -9.56
CA ILE A 143 2.10 -2.92 -10.67
C ILE A 143 1.71 -1.87 -11.71
N LEU A 144 2.63 -0.94 -11.99
CA LEU A 144 2.44 0.08 -13.01
C LEU A 144 2.99 -0.39 -14.36
N ASP A 145 2.31 -0.05 -15.44
CA ASP A 145 2.69 -0.43 -16.80
C ASP A 145 4.06 0.14 -17.22
N GLU A 146 4.54 1.21 -16.54
CA GLU A 146 5.87 1.81 -16.73
C GLU A 146 7.00 0.94 -16.13
N GLY A 147 6.64 -0.07 -15.33
CA GLY A 147 7.55 -1.05 -14.74
C GLY A 147 7.88 -0.84 -13.27
N GLU A 148 7.26 0.11 -12.58
CA GLU A 148 7.34 0.23 -11.12
C GLU A 148 6.34 -0.72 -10.45
N CYS A 149 6.80 -1.47 -9.46
CA CYS A 149 5.98 -2.39 -8.67
C CYS A 149 6.12 -2.08 -7.18
N PHE A 150 5.00 -2.09 -6.45
CA PHE A 150 4.91 -1.86 -5.01
C PHE A 150 4.35 -3.12 -4.37
N VAL A 151 5.17 -3.83 -3.63
CA VAL A 151 4.88 -5.20 -3.17
C VAL A 151 4.60 -5.31 -1.68
N GLY A 152 4.56 -4.17 -0.94
CA GLY A 152 4.38 -4.22 0.51
C GLY A 152 5.47 -5.04 1.18
N ASP A 153 5.05 -6.04 1.94
CA ASP A 153 5.91 -6.95 2.71
C ASP A 153 6.14 -8.30 2.01
N LEU A 154 5.85 -8.39 0.71
CA LEU A 154 6.25 -9.57 -0.05
C LEU A 154 7.75 -9.81 0.12
N GLU A 155 8.13 -10.98 0.62
CA GLU A 155 9.52 -11.31 0.89
C GLU A 155 10.39 -11.19 -0.38
N PRO A 156 11.63 -10.70 -0.27
CA PRO A 156 12.53 -10.55 -1.42
C PRO A 156 12.71 -11.84 -2.23
N MET A 157 12.79 -11.71 -3.55
CA MET A 157 13.00 -12.84 -4.47
C MET A 157 14.21 -13.70 -4.13
N GLU A 158 15.24 -13.12 -3.52
CA GLU A 158 16.44 -13.81 -3.08
C GLU A 158 16.17 -14.88 -2.03
N TYR A 159 15.04 -14.75 -1.32
CA TYR A 159 14.66 -15.74 -0.32
C TYR A 159 13.99 -16.99 -0.93
N LEU A 160 13.59 -16.95 -2.21
CA LEU A 160 13.07 -18.12 -2.91
C LEU A 160 14.05 -19.31 -2.89
N GLU A 161 15.36 -19.04 -3.00
CA GLU A 161 16.40 -20.09 -2.94
C GLU A 161 16.51 -20.70 -1.53
N GLY A 162 16.20 -19.91 -0.47
CA GLY A 162 16.24 -20.38 0.93
C GLY A 162 14.96 -21.08 1.38
N TYR A 163 13.86 -20.87 0.66
CA TYR A 163 12.53 -21.38 0.98
C TYR A 163 11.99 -22.27 -0.16
N GLU A 164 12.76 -23.28 -0.58
CA GLU A 164 12.42 -24.19 -1.70
C GLU A 164 10.98 -24.75 -1.62
N GLN A 165 10.37 -24.81 -0.43
CA GLN A 165 9.04 -25.31 -0.21
C GLN A 165 7.96 -24.22 -0.05
N ASN A 166 8.29 -22.94 -0.17
CA ASN A 166 7.32 -21.85 -0.09
C ASN A 166 6.66 -21.61 -1.46
N ALA A 167 5.71 -22.50 -1.79
CA ALA A 167 4.98 -22.41 -3.05
C ALA A 167 4.18 -21.11 -3.18
N ALA A 168 3.67 -20.55 -2.06
CA ALA A 168 2.90 -19.31 -2.07
C ALA A 168 3.77 -18.15 -2.51
N LEU A 169 4.95 -17.96 -1.89
CA LEU A 169 5.89 -16.90 -2.26
C LEU A 169 6.34 -17.02 -3.72
N LYS A 170 6.60 -18.25 -4.16
CA LYS A 170 6.98 -18.51 -5.56
C LYS A 170 5.87 -18.10 -6.52
N ASN A 171 4.63 -18.47 -6.24
CA ASN A 171 3.47 -18.14 -7.07
C ASN A 171 3.27 -16.62 -7.15
N ASP A 172 3.41 -15.90 -6.02
CA ASP A 172 3.29 -14.44 -5.99
C ASP A 172 4.36 -13.77 -6.86
N TRP A 173 5.61 -14.23 -6.77
CA TRP A 173 6.66 -13.71 -7.63
C TRP A 173 6.48 -14.08 -9.09
N GLU A 174 6.05 -15.29 -9.41
CA GLU A 174 5.71 -15.67 -10.78
C GLU A 174 4.62 -14.74 -11.35
N LEU A 175 3.57 -14.44 -10.56
CA LEU A 175 2.52 -13.50 -10.95
C LEU A 175 3.08 -12.09 -11.17
N VAL A 176 3.85 -11.54 -10.23
CA VAL A 176 4.45 -10.20 -10.37
C VAL A 176 5.35 -10.11 -11.60
N LEU A 177 6.15 -11.13 -11.87
CA LEU A 177 7.09 -11.15 -12.99
C LEU A 177 6.41 -11.25 -14.36
N LEU A 178 5.15 -11.74 -14.45
CA LEU A 178 4.37 -11.71 -15.70
C LEU A 178 4.20 -10.29 -16.24
N PHE A 179 4.21 -9.29 -15.38
CA PHE A 179 4.11 -7.88 -15.76
C PHE A 179 5.45 -7.25 -16.17
N SER A 180 6.54 -8.01 -16.14
CA SER A 180 7.89 -7.55 -16.52
C SER A 180 8.31 -6.26 -15.77
N PRO A 181 8.22 -6.22 -14.42
CA PRO A 181 8.59 -5.04 -13.66
C PRO A 181 10.08 -4.72 -13.83
N LYS A 182 10.42 -3.43 -13.81
CA LYS A 182 11.80 -2.93 -13.87
C LYS A 182 12.32 -2.57 -12.49
N VAL A 183 11.44 -2.17 -11.60
CA VAL A 183 11.75 -1.71 -10.24
C VAL A 183 10.77 -2.32 -9.26
N ILE A 184 11.28 -2.94 -8.21
CA ILE A 184 10.48 -3.41 -7.08
C ILE A 184 10.68 -2.46 -5.91
N ASN A 185 9.58 -1.91 -5.40
CA ASN A 185 9.54 -1.05 -4.23
C ASN A 185 8.96 -1.86 -3.05
N TYR A 186 9.78 -2.08 -2.03
CA TYR A 186 9.41 -2.76 -0.80
C TYR A 186 9.01 -1.77 0.29
N ALA A 187 8.14 -2.19 1.20
CA ALA A 187 7.74 -1.37 2.34
C ALA A 187 8.89 -1.19 3.36
N HIS A 188 9.72 -2.20 3.58
CA HIS A 188 10.78 -2.17 4.61
C HIS A 188 12.21 -2.25 4.08
N ALA A 189 12.40 -2.30 2.76
CA ALA A 189 13.71 -2.42 2.15
C ALA A 189 13.99 -1.32 1.12
N ASN A 190 15.21 -1.28 0.62
CA ASN A 190 15.55 -0.46 -0.53
C ASN A 190 14.91 -1.05 -1.79
N LYS A 191 14.60 -0.18 -2.75
CA LYS A 191 14.10 -0.63 -4.05
C LYS A 191 15.14 -1.50 -4.75
N LYS A 192 14.66 -2.49 -5.50
CA LYS A 192 15.47 -3.35 -6.35
C LYS A 192 15.22 -3.02 -7.81
N ILE A 193 16.30 -2.82 -8.57
CA ILE A 193 16.23 -2.64 -10.02
C ILE A 193 16.46 -4.02 -10.66
N LEU A 194 15.49 -4.46 -11.46
CA LEU A 194 15.59 -5.69 -12.24
C LEU A 194 16.27 -5.35 -13.59
N ARG A 195 17.14 -6.22 -14.05
CA ARG A 195 17.89 -6.08 -15.30
C ARG A 195 17.35 -7.02 -16.36
#